data_c2a1adb65a041403baa1a04fdf2cfdc3
#
_entry.id   c2a1adb65a041403baa1a04fdf2cfdc3
#
_cell.length_a   1.000
_cell.length_b   1.000
_cell.length_c   1.000
_cell.angle_alpha   90.00
_cell.angle_beta   90.00
_cell.angle_gamma   90.00
#
_symmetry.space_group_name_H-M   'P 1'
#
loop_
_entity.id
_entity.type
_entity.pdbx_description
1 polymer ?
#
loop_
_entity_poly.entity_id
_entity_poly.type
_entity_poly.pdbx_seq_one_letter_code
_entity_poly.pdbx_strand_id
1 'polypeptide(L)'
;SAGGYFHFHWNVSATAEKFTESSIELQNPNRGFYYIYGFWIKDESVDYTTLVKQKFANDTDTTLALIEINLQEYRNGKISDAGLQNIKKLFDALRQENKTYLVRFLYDWDGKNQLYEPDSIDIILNHMKQVKSVLRENADIIFSLQGLFVGNWGEMNGTKYVDQKSLRTLAKQYLDVSHKTTYLSVRMPAQWRIITKTGSVKKLKKSSSQYYGRLGLFNDGMLGNKGDYGTYGSKSAYDAGIYSAWCRSEELQFQDALCRTVPNGGEVIVDNEYNDFDNALTDLKTMHVTYLNRDYDANVLNKWANTKVATGDCYDGMDGLSYIERHMGYRLLIKKVKMKQDFWKDTLQVSVTMQNVGFAPIYKPCEANLTFYGEDGQKYKVKLKQTLSKLSGGNDVAKKQTLTATIPLDKIEGGSSTAYFSLTDSISGLPILLANEQTYEDKGYEIGQVVVEK
;
A
#
# COMPACT_ATOMS: atom_id res chain seq x y z
N SER A 1 8.92 -65.93 2.46
CA SER A 1 7.86 -65.25 3.22
C SER A 1 7.72 -63.82 2.69
N ALA A 2 6.71 -63.58 1.89
CA ALA A 2 6.36 -62.24 1.50
C ALA A 2 5.80 -61.53 2.73
N GLY A 3 6.65 -60.72 3.37
CA GLY A 3 6.21 -59.79 4.40
C GLY A 3 5.40 -58.73 3.73
N GLY A 4 4.04 -58.88 3.78
CA GLY A 4 3.16 -57.83 3.35
C GLY A 4 3.32 -56.65 4.31
N TYR A 5 3.89 -55.55 3.83
CA TYR A 5 3.81 -54.27 4.55
C TYR A 5 2.38 -53.80 4.49
N PHE A 6 1.59 -54.00 5.58
CA PHE A 6 0.30 -53.36 5.75
C PHE A 6 0.55 -51.89 6.05
N HIS A 7 0.35 -51.02 5.05
CA HIS A 7 0.34 -49.61 5.28
C HIS A 7 -1.05 -49.21 5.80
N PHE A 8 -1.13 -48.81 7.06
CA PHE A 8 -2.37 -48.31 7.64
C PHE A 8 -2.55 -46.85 7.25
N HIS A 9 -3.54 -46.61 6.40
CA HIS A 9 -3.95 -45.25 6.04
C HIS A 9 -4.96 -44.73 7.06
N TRP A 10 -4.77 -43.48 7.45
CA TRP A 10 -5.72 -42.77 8.29
C TRP A 10 -6.89 -42.29 7.44
N ASN A 11 -8.11 -42.35 7.99
CA ASN A 11 -9.28 -41.77 7.34
C ASN A 11 -9.42 -40.31 7.77
N VAL A 12 -9.67 -39.44 6.80
CA VAL A 12 -9.91 -38.03 7.03
C VAL A 12 -11.26 -37.65 6.48
N SER A 13 -12.06 -36.99 7.32
CA SER A 13 -13.27 -36.30 6.90
C SER A 13 -13.05 -34.80 7.09
N ALA A 14 -13.10 -34.03 5.99
CA ALA A 14 -12.88 -32.58 6.00
C ALA A 14 -14.12 -31.87 5.47
N THR A 15 -14.58 -30.86 6.19
CA THR A 15 -15.70 -30.00 5.80
C THR A 15 -15.21 -28.57 5.69
N ALA A 16 -15.17 -28.05 4.48
CA ALA A 16 -14.80 -26.66 4.22
C ALA A 16 -15.97 -25.71 4.45
N GLU A 17 -15.69 -24.56 5.03
CA GLU A 17 -16.66 -23.47 5.13
C GLU A 17 -16.99 -22.89 3.75
N LYS A 18 -18.18 -22.32 3.63
CA LYS A 18 -18.57 -21.54 2.45
C LYS A 18 -18.30 -20.07 2.71
N PHE A 19 -17.75 -19.40 1.71
CA PHE A 19 -17.33 -18.01 1.81
C PHE A 19 -18.18 -17.11 0.94
N THR A 20 -18.60 -15.98 1.50
CA THR A 20 -19.40 -14.96 0.83
C THR A 20 -18.69 -13.62 0.99
N GLU A 21 -18.68 -12.83 -0.09
CA GLU A 21 -18.15 -11.48 -0.07
C GLU A 21 -18.98 -10.58 0.84
N SER A 22 -18.30 -9.71 1.60
CA SER A 22 -18.89 -8.73 2.50
C SER A 22 -18.53 -7.32 2.08
N SER A 23 -19.45 -6.39 2.29
CA SER A 23 -19.21 -4.94 2.10
C SER A 23 -18.61 -4.26 3.34
N ILE A 24 -18.16 -5.03 4.31
CA ILE A 24 -17.61 -4.53 5.57
C ILE A 24 -16.40 -3.60 5.33
N GLU A 25 -16.29 -2.57 6.16
CA GLU A 25 -15.10 -1.75 6.25
C GLU A 25 -13.99 -2.54 6.94
N LEU A 26 -12.79 -2.53 6.37
CA LEU A 26 -11.64 -3.28 6.88
C LEU A 26 -10.51 -2.30 7.26
N GLN A 27 -10.01 -2.44 8.49
CA GLN A 27 -8.90 -1.66 9.00
C GLN A 27 -7.57 -2.34 8.61
N ASN A 28 -7.22 -2.27 7.33
CA ASN A 28 -6.01 -2.86 6.78
C ASN A 28 -4.88 -1.83 6.62
N PRO A 29 -3.61 -2.23 6.79
CA PRO A 29 -2.48 -1.31 6.63
C PRO A 29 -2.22 -0.93 5.17
N ASN A 30 -1.52 0.18 4.98
CA ASN A 30 -0.93 0.60 3.71
C ASN A 30 -1.96 0.88 2.60
N ARG A 31 -3.14 1.31 2.95
CA ARG A 31 -4.21 1.62 2.00
C ARG A 31 -5.28 2.52 2.61
N GLY A 32 -6.10 3.11 1.75
CA GLY A 32 -7.32 3.80 2.15
C GLY A 32 -7.18 5.31 2.23
N PHE A 33 -8.16 5.95 2.82
CA PHE A 33 -8.06 7.38 3.09
C PHE A 33 -7.00 7.68 4.13
N TYR A 34 -6.37 8.84 4.01
CA TYR A 34 -5.42 9.36 5.00
C TYR A 34 -5.74 10.83 5.31
N TYR A 35 -5.26 11.29 6.45
CA TYR A 35 -5.17 12.71 6.80
C TYR A 35 -3.71 13.13 6.79
N ILE A 36 -3.46 14.43 6.63
CA ILE A 36 -2.12 15.01 6.63
C ILE A 36 -1.82 15.61 8.01
N TYR A 37 -0.67 15.26 8.55
CA TYR A 37 -0.18 15.79 9.82
C TYR A 37 1.21 16.38 9.63
N GLY A 38 1.35 17.68 9.93
CA GLY A 38 2.60 18.40 9.76
C GLY A 38 3.38 18.52 11.06
N PHE A 39 4.70 18.39 10.97
CA PHE A 39 5.63 18.53 12.09
C PHE A 39 6.80 19.43 11.66
N TRP A 40 6.96 20.53 12.37
CA TRP A 40 8.04 21.47 12.14
C TRP A 40 9.24 21.08 13.00
N ILE A 41 10.37 20.78 12.38
CA ILE A 41 11.56 20.34 13.13
C ILE A 41 12.42 21.54 13.49
N LYS A 42 12.71 21.67 14.77
CA LYS A 42 13.56 22.72 15.37
C LYS A 42 14.54 22.07 16.33
N ASP A 43 15.44 22.89 16.88
CA ASP A 43 16.38 22.44 17.92
C ASP A 43 15.71 22.21 19.27
N GLU A 44 14.60 22.90 19.55
CA GLU A 44 13.86 22.73 20.79
C GLU A 44 13.32 21.31 20.95
N SER A 45 13.50 20.75 22.15
CA SER A 45 12.95 19.44 22.47
C SER A 45 11.42 19.49 22.55
N VAL A 46 10.76 18.48 21.94
CA VAL A 46 9.31 18.35 21.90
C VAL A 46 8.90 17.01 22.47
N ASP A 47 7.81 16.98 23.23
CA ASP A 47 7.14 15.74 23.63
C ASP A 47 6.27 15.24 22.47
N TYR A 48 6.87 14.48 21.57
CA TYR A 48 6.18 13.98 20.38
C TYR A 48 5.12 12.94 20.71
N THR A 49 5.29 12.18 21.78
CA THR A 49 4.27 11.20 22.20
C THR A 49 2.94 11.88 22.48
N THR A 50 2.97 12.95 23.26
CA THR A 50 1.76 13.74 23.55
C THR A 50 1.24 14.46 22.30
N LEU A 51 2.14 15.08 21.53
CA LEU A 51 1.75 15.82 20.32
C LEU A 51 1.08 14.94 19.27
N VAL A 52 1.64 13.77 19.00
CA VAL A 52 1.06 12.81 18.05
C VAL A 52 -0.31 12.32 18.50
N LYS A 53 -0.45 11.97 19.77
CA LYS A 53 -1.74 11.57 20.34
C LYS A 53 -2.81 12.66 20.20
N GLN A 54 -2.45 13.91 20.45
CA GLN A 54 -3.35 15.04 20.28
C GLN A 54 -3.76 15.23 18.83
N LYS A 55 -2.79 15.16 17.90
CA LYS A 55 -3.07 15.31 16.47
C LYS A 55 -3.96 14.19 15.92
N PHE A 56 -3.78 12.97 16.41
CA PHE A 56 -4.52 11.80 15.94
C PHE A 56 -5.83 11.55 16.69
N ALA A 57 -6.15 12.34 17.71
CA ALA A 57 -7.26 12.07 18.63
C ALA A 57 -8.61 11.85 17.93
N ASN A 58 -8.88 12.59 16.86
CA ASN A 58 -10.14 12.51 16.11
C ASN A 58 -10.06 11.59 14.89
N ASP A 59 -8.89 11.03 14.61
CA ASP A 59 -8.66 10.12 13.49
C ASP A 59 -8.73 8.68 14.00
N THR A 60 -9.95 8.14 14.03
CA THR A 60 -10.22 6.79 14.52
C THR A 60 -10.55 5.80 13.42
N ASP A 61 -10.65 6.27 12.18
CA ASP A 61 -11.16 5.50 11.04
C ASP A 61 -10.15 5.27 9.92
N THR A 62 -8.95 5.84 10.00
CA THR A 62 -7.89 5.60 9.01
C THR A 62 -6.76 4.77 9.58
N THR A 63 -6.15 3.94 8.72
CA THR A 63 -4.98 3.11 9.06
C THR A 63 -3.71 3.67 8.44
N LEU A 64 -3.82 4.72 7.63
CA LEU A 64 -2.73 5.38 6.92
C LEU A 64 -2.75 6.86 7.26
N ALA A 65 -1.58 7.46 7.43
CA ALA A 65 -1.44 8.90 7.62
C ALA A 65 -0.27 9.43 6.79
N LEU A 66 -0.41 10.63 6.25
CA LEU A 66 0.70 11.34 5.62
C LEU A 66 1.36 12.25 6.66
N ILE A 67 2.63 12.01 6.89
CA ILE A 67 3.44 12.79 7.83
C ILE A 67 4.33 13.72 7.04
N GLU A 68 4.03 15.01 7.13
CA GLU A 68 4.87 16.07 6.55
C GLU A 68 5.89 16.52 7.60
N ILE A 69 7.17 16.40 7.28
CA ILE A 69 8.29 16.78 8.15
C ILE A 69 8.96 18.00 7.54
N ASN A 70 8.76 19.16 8.17
CA ASN A 70 9.27 20.42 7.66
C ASN A 70 10.67 20.71 8.20
N LEU A 71 11.65 20.79 7.28
CA LEU A 71 13.05 21.03 7.55
C LEU A 71 13.49 22.48 7.25
N GLN A 72 12.54 23.40 7.12
CA GLN A 72 12.82 24.79 6.75
C GLN A 72 13.89 25.45 7.63
N GLU A 73 13.92 25.13 8.92
CA GLU A 73 14.92 25.68 9.85
C GLU A 73 16.36 25.35 9.44
N TYR A 74 16.54 24.27 8.68
CA TYR A 74 17.86 23.77 8.28
C TYR A 74 18.16 24.00 6.80
N ARG A 75 17.42 24.89 6.14
CA ARG A 75 17.58 25.15 4.69
C ARG A 75 18.94 25.66 4.28
N ASN A 76 19.72 26.25 5.21
CA ASN A 76 21.02 26.83 4.93
C ASN A 76 22.20 25.95 5.33
N GLY A 77 21.97 24.76 5.84
CA GLY A 77 23.04 23.89 6.29
C GLY A 77 22.53 22.51 6.71
N LYS A 78 23.34 21.80 7.47
CA LYS A 78 22.97 20.48 7.96
C LYS A 78 21.86 20.56 9.03
N ILE A 79 21.10 19.49 9.18
CA ILE A 79 20.20 19.29 10.32
C ILE A 79 21.07 19.17 11.56
N SER A 80 20.76 19.91 12.63
CA SER A 80 21.48 19.81 13.89
C SER A 80 21.27 18.44 14.56
N ASP A 81 22.12 18.08 15.49
CA ASP A 81 21.96 16.85 16.28
C ASP A 81 20.63 16.88 17.06
N ALA A 82 20.24 18.05 17.59
CA ALA A 82 18.96 18.24 18.26
C ALA A 82 17.78 18.02 17.29
N GLY A 83 17.86 18.51 16.07
CA GLY A 83 16.86 18.30 15.04
C GLY A 83 16.73 16.84 14.65
N LEU A 84 17.86 16.15 14.48
CA LEU A 84 17.86 14.70 14.19
C LEU A 84 17.27 13.89 15.33
N GLN A 85 17.56 14.27 16.58
CA GLN A 85 16.98 13.62 17.75
C GLN A 85 15.46 13.82 17.81
N ASN A 86 14.98 15.00 17.43
CA ASN A 86 13.55 15.28 17.34
C ASN A 86 12.87 14.43 16.25
N ILE A 87 13.50 14.25 15.11
CA ILE A 87 12.97 13.36 14.05
C ILE A 87 12.88 11.93 14.56
N LYS A 88 13.90 11.44 15.25
CA LYS A 88 13.89 10.10 15.86
C LYS A 88 12.74 9.94 16.86
N LYS A 89 12.57 10.91 17.74
CA LYS A 89 11.48 10.92 18.74
C LYS A 89 10.11 10.96 18.08
N LEU A 90 9.96 11.69 16.97
CA LEU A 90 8.73 11.72 16.21
C LEU A 90 8.36 10.31 15.70
N PHE A 91 9.31 9.59 15.11
CA PHE A 91 9.04 8.23 14.64
C PHE A 91 8.77 7.26 15.78
N ASP A 92 9.44 7.40 16.93
CA ASP A 92 9.14 6.62 18.12
C ASP A 92 7.69 6.85 18.58
N ALA A 93 7.21 8.08 18.52
CA ALA A 93 5.82 8.42 18.84
C ALA A 93 4.83 7.86 17.80
N LEU A 94 5.15 7.98 16.51
CA LEU A 94 4.33 7.43 15.43
C LEU A 94 4.18 5.92 15.55
N ARG A 95 5.21 5.23 15.99
CA ARG A 95 5.21 3.77 16.21
C ARG A 95 4.21 3.33 17.28
N GLN A 96 3.89 4.20 18.23
CA GLN A 96 2.91 3.91 19.30
C GLN A 96 1.46 3.90 18.79
N GLU A 97 1.22 4.41 17.59
CA GLU A 97 -0.11 4.50 17.01
C GLU A 97 -0.36 3.31 16.04
N ASN A 98 -1.64 2.96 15.84
CA ASN A 98 -2.03 1.85 14.98
C ASN A 98 -2.15 2.27 13.52
N LYS A 99 -1.07 2.82 12.95
CA LYS A 99 -1.06 3.29 11.57
C LYS A 99 0.23 2.89 10.86
N THR A 100 0.16 2.88 9.55
CA THR A 100 1.33 2.96 8.68
C THR A 100 1.38 4.34 8.04
N TYR A 101 2.52 4.71 7.46
CA TYR A 101 2.76 6.10 7.13
C TYR A 101 3.28 6.30 5.71
N LEU A 102 2.73 7.33 5.07
CA LEU A 102 3.38 8.04 3.99
C LEU A 102 4.22 9.15 4.63
N VAL A 103 5.45 9.32 4.20
CA VAL A 103 6.35 10.33 4.77
C VAL A 103 6.79 11.28 3.66
N ARG A 104 6.67 12.57 3.92
CA ARG A 104 7.07 13.62 3.00
C ARG A 104 7.91 14.64 3.75
N PHE A 105 9.19 14.70 3.44
CA PHE A 105 10.05 15.79 3.88
C PHE A 105 9.88 16.99 2.95
N LEU A 106 9.90 18.18 3.50
CA LEU A 106 9.71 19.41 2.74
C LEU A 106 10.39 20.61 3.42
N TYR A 107 10.46 21.72 2.71
CA TYR A 107 10.98 22.99 3.24
C TYR A 107 9.89 24.07 3.27
N ASP A 108 8.76 23.82 2.62
CA ASP A 108 7.67 24.77 2.50
C ASP A 108 6.32 24.04 2.49
N TRP A 109 5.37 24.54 3.25
CA TRP A 109 3.97 24.08 3.22
C TRP A 109 2.96 25.22 3.08
N ASP A 110 3.44 26.42 2.59
CA ASP A 110 2.62 27.61 2.40
C ASP A 110 2.52 28.03 0.92
N GLY A 111 3.07 27.26 0.00
CA GLY A 111 3.13 27.63 -1.41
C GLY A 111 4.18 28.68 -1.74
N LYS A 112 5.20 28.83 -0.89
CA LYS A 112 6.27 29.84 -0.99
C LYS A 112 7.66 29.20 -1.08
N ASN A 113 7.77 28.08 -1.78
CA ASN A 113 8.97 27.27 -1.83
C ASN A 113 10.22 28.06 -2.27
N GLN A 114 10.06 29.02 -3.17
CA GLN A 114 11.18 29.84 -3.64
C GLN A 114 11.88 30.61 -2.51
N LEU A 115 11.19 30.89 -1.40
CA LEU A 115 11.75 31.59 -0.24
C LEU A 115 12.45 30.64 0.73
N TYR A 116 12.10 29.38 0.74
CA TYR A 116 12.45 28.46 1.84
C TYR A 116 13.23 27.22 1.40
N GLU A 117 13.30 26.94 0.12
CA GLU A 117 14.06 25.79 -0.39
C GLU A 117 15.57 26.06 -0.31
N PRO A 118 16.40 25.06 0.03
CA PRO A 118 17.85 25.24 -0.01
C PRO A 118 18.35 25.73 -1.38
N ASP A 119 19.33 26.65 -1.37
CA ASP A 119 19.91 27.18 -2.59
C ASP A 119 20.78 26.18 -3.35
N SER A 120 21.27 25.16 -2.65
CA SER A 120 22.15 24.12 -3.21
C SER A 120 21.51 22.73 -3.05
N ILE A 121 21.58 21.95 -4.11
CA ILE A 121 21.18 20.54 -4.10
C ILE A 121 22.00 19.74 -3.07
N ASP A 122 23.24 20.12 -2.82
CA ASP A 122 24.12 19.43 -1.87
C ASP A 122 23.57 19.46 -0.44
N ILE A 123 22.89 20.54 -0.07
CA ILE A 123 22.23 20.64 1.24
C ILE A 123 21.11 19.59 1.33
N ILE A 124 20.30 19.47 0.29
CA ILE A 124 19.20 18.50 0.25
C ILE A 124 19.74 17.07 0.30
N LEU A 125 20.77 16.79 -0.49
CA LEU A 125 21.42 15.48 -0.51
C LEU A 125 21.98 15.12 0.87
N ASN A 126 22.55 16.08 1.57
CA ASN A 126 23.06 15.86 2.92
C ASN A 126 21.93 15.62 3.92
N HIS A 127 20.81 16.34 3.83
CA HIS A 127 19.63 16.09 4.66
C HIS A 127 19.12 14.65 4.46
N MET A 128 19.07 14.17 3.21
CA MET A 128 18.71 12.78 2.92
C MET A 128 19.67 11.80 3.60
N LYS A 129 20.97 12.05 3.57
CA LYS A 129 21.98 11.22 4.26
C LYS A 129 21.76 11.21 5.77
N GLN A 130 21.45 12.35 6.35
CA GLN A 130 21.28 12.49 7.80
C GLN A 130 20.08 11.74 8.33
N VAL A 131 19.02 11.55 7.54
CA VAL A 131 17.82 10.82 7.97
C VAL A 131 17.87 9.33 7.64
N LYS A 132 18.98 8.84 7.07
CA LYS A 132 19.13 7.42 6.68
C LYS A 132 18.80 6.45 7.81
N SER A 133 19.39 6.66 8.99
CA SER A 133 19.20 5.75 10.13
C SER A 133 17.74 5.68 10.55
N VAL A 134 17.09 6.82 10.71
CA VAL A 134 15.70 6.88 11.14
C VAL A 134 14.77 6.25 10.11
N LEU A 135 15.01 6.46 8.82
CA LEU A 135 14.21 5.84 7.76
C LEU A 135 14.35 4.33 7.75
N ARG A 136 15.55 3.81 7.91
CA ARG A 136 15.80 2.37 7.91
C ARG A 136 15.32 1.68 9.17
N GLU A 137 15.48 2.30 10.33
CA GLU A 137 15.02 1.77 11.62
C GLU A 137 13.49 1.70 11.70
N ASN A 138 12.78 2.56 10.94
CA ASN A 138 11.32 2.63 10.94
C ASN A 138 10.68 2.14 9.63
N ALA A 139 11.42 1.36 8.84
CA ALA A 139 10.92 0.82 7.57
C ALA A 139 9.66 -0.03 7.72
N ASP A 140 9.47 -0.66 8.85
CA ASP A 140 8.29 -1.48 9.14
C ASP A 140 6.99 -0.68 9.22
N ILE A 141 7.05 0.60 9.56
CA ILE A 141 5.86 1.47 9.63
C ILE A 141 5.77 2.47 8.47
N ILE A 142 6.78 2.56 7.62
CA ILE A 142 6.79 3.47 6.46
C ILE A 142 6.38 2.71 5.20
N PHE A 143 5.25 3.10 4.63
CA PHE A 143 4.77 2.54 3.37
C PHE A 143 5.52 3.12 2.18
N SER A 144 5.53 4.45 2.05
CA SER A 144 6.17 5.15 0.94
C SER A 144 6.71 6.51 1.37
N LEU A 145 7.80 6.90 0.75
CA LEU A 145 8.40 8.24 0.86
C LEU A 145 7.94 9.06 -0.35
N GLN A 146 7.18 10.12 -0.11
CA GLN A 146 6.63 10.95 -1.18
C GLN A 146 7.50 12.14 -1.50
N GLY A 147 7.71 12.39 -2.78
CA GLY A 147 8.49 13.51 -3.27
C GLY A 147 9.98 13.32 -3.07
N LEU A 148 10.74 14.36 -3.42
CA LEU A 148 12.20 14.40 -3.31
C LEU A 148 12.65 15.58 -2.45
N PHE A 149 11.89 15.92 -1.40
CA PHE A 149 12.07 17.06 -0.50
C PHE A 149 11.66 18.41 -1.12
N VAL A 150 11.63 18.52 -2.43
CA VAL A 150 11.55 19.78 -3.17
C VAL A 150 10.15 20.17 -3.57
N GLY A 151 9.95 21.46 -3.81
CA GLY A 151 8.71 22.02 -4.32
C GLY A 151 7.76 22.54 -3.26
N ASN A 152 6.76 23.31 -3.70
CA ASN A 152 5.68 23.76 -2.85
C ASN A 152 5.01 22.55 -2.19
N TRP A 153 4.80 22.61 -0.89
CA TRP A 153 4.25 21.50 -0.08
C TRP A 153 5.01 20.18 -0.22
N GLY A 154 6.23 20.20 -0.73
CA GLY A 154 6.97 18.97 -1.06
C GLY A 154 6.42 18.22 -2.28
N GLU A 155 5.57 18.84 -3.08
CA GLU A 155 4.88 18.24 -4.22
C GLU A 155 5.63 18.39 -5.56
N MET A 156 6.89 18.74 -5.52
CA MET A 156 7.77 18.80 -6.68
C MET A 156 7.35 19.84 -7.75
N ASN A 157 6.64 20.88 -7.35
CA ASN A 157 6.29 22.00 -8.23
C ASN A 157 6.84 23.33 -7.69
N GLY A 158 7.04 24.30 -8.55
CA GLY A 158 7.57 25.60 -8.12
C GLY A 158 8.99 25.51 -7.55
N THR A 159 9.83 24.68 -8.14
CA THR A 159 11.22 24.45 -7.72
C THR A 159 12.15 24.40 -8.92
N LYS A 160 13.41 24.77 -8.71
CA LYS A 160 14.48 24.65 -9.72
C LYS A 160 15.06 23.22 -9.83
N TYR A 161 14.68 22.30 -8.93
CA TYR A 161 15.29 20.97 -8.83
C TYR A 161 14.52 19.85 -9.55
N VAL A 162 13.67 20.20 -10.53
CA VAL A 162 12.94 19.23 -11.35
C VAL A 162 13.48 19.11 -12.77
N ASP A 163 14.66 19.65 -13.05
CA ASP A 163 15.40 19.35 -14.26
C ASP A 163 15.89 17.89 -14.24
N GLN A 164 16.25 17.36 -15.39
CA GLN A 164 16.61 15.92 -15.52
C GLN A 164 17.74 15.51 -14.59
N LYS A 165 18.80 16.31 -14.53
CA LYS A 165 19.97 15.99 -13.69
C LYS A 165 19.60 16.00 -12.21
N SER A 166 18.89 17.03 -11.75
CA SER A 166 18.46 17.13 -10.34
C SER A 166 17.52 15.99 -9.94
N LEU A 167 16.55 15.66 -10.78
CA LEU A 167 15.63 14.54 -10.52
C LEU A 167 16.39 13.22 -10.34
N ARG A 168 17.33 12.94 -11.24
CA ARG A 168 18.13 11.70 -11.18
C ARG A 168 19.04 11.69 -9.96
N THR A 169 19.65 12.80 -9.63
CA THR A 169 20.55 12.94 -8.48
C THR A 169 19.80 12.77 -7.16
N LEU A 170 18.68 13.46 -6.99
CA LEU A 170 17.86 13.37 -5.78
C LEU A 170 17.24 11.99 -5.61
N ALA A 171 16.69 11.44 -6.67
CA ALA A 171 16.08 10.11 -6.62
C ALA A 171 17.10 9.02 -6.25
N LYS A 172 18.31 9.08 -6.82
CA LYS A 172 19.37 8.12 -6.51
C LYS A 172 19.77 8.18 -5.04
N GLN A 173 19.97 9.37 -4.50
CA GLN A 173 20.33 9.55 -3.10
C GLN A 173 19.21 9.05 -2.18
N TYR A 174 17.95 9.38 -2.49
CA TYR A 174 16.83 8.95 -1.67
C TYR A 174 16.64 7.43 -1.70
N LEU A 175 16.82 6.83 -2.87
CA LEU A 175 16.80 5.37 -3.00
C LEU A 175 17.89 4.73 -2.12
N ASP A 176 19.11 5.26 -2.19
CA ASP A 176 20.27 4.70 -1.46
C ASP A 176 20.12 4.79 0.05
N VAL A 177 19.49 5.84 0.57
CA VAL A 177 19.32 6.03 2.02
C VAL A 177 18.08 5.33 2.56
N SER A 178 17.11 4.99 1.70
CA SER A 178 15.89 4.31 2.11
C SER A 178 16.12 2.82 2.31
N HIS A 179 15.23 2.18 3.09
CA HIS A 179 15.25 0.73 3.25
C HIS A 179 14.70 0.06 1.97
N LYS A 180 15.24 -1.11 1.64
CA LYS A 180 14.86 -1.86 0.41
C LYS A 180 13.37 -2.20 0.33
N THR A 181 12.66 -2.24 1.45
CA THR A 181 11.22 -2.55 1.50
C THR A 181 10.33 -1.31 1.39
N THR A 182 10.90 -0.11 1.42
CA THR A 182 10.17 1.15 1.39
C THR A 182 10.01 1.63 -0.05
N TYR A 183 8.80 2.02 -0.43
CA TYR A 183 8.56 2.64 -1.73
C TYR A 183 8.94 4.11 -1.71
N LEU A 184 9.32 4.63 -2.87
CA LEU A 184 9.48 6.04 -3.14
C LEU A 184 8.40 6.45 -4.14
N SER A 185 8.04 7.73 -4.18
CA SER A 185 7.10 8.20 -5.18
C SER A 185 7.44 9.60 -5.67
N VAL A 186 7.22 9.82 -6.97
CA VAL A 186 7.36 11.13 -7.62
C VAL A 186 6.03 11.57 -8.19
N ARG A 187 5.90 12.88 -8.41
CA ARG A 187 4.65 13.56 -8.71
C ARG A 187 4.09 13.25 -10.09
N MET A 188 4.96 13.04 -11.07
CA MET A 188 4.55 12.94 -12.48
C MET A 188 5.08 11.66 -13.12
N PRO A 189 4.28 10.98 -13.96
CA PRO A 189 4.80 9.87 -14.77
C PRO A 189 6.01 10.25 -15.63
N ALA A 190 6.04 11.45 -16.18
CA ALA A 190 7.20 11.95 -16.94
C ALA A 190 8.46 12.01 -16.08
N GLN A 191 8.37 12.42 -14.83
CA GLN A 191 9.50 12.42 -13.89
C GLN A 191 9.98 10.99 -13.62
N TRP A 192 9.06 10.05 -13.45
CA TRP A 192 9.41 8.64 -13.31
C TRP A 192 10.23 8.14 -14.50
N ARG A 193 9.79 8.44 -15.73
CA ARG A 193 10.48 8.04 -16.96
C ARG A 193 11.86 8.71 -17.10
N ILE A 194 11.98 9.96 -16.68
CA ILE A 194 13.26 10.68 -16.67
C ILE A 194 14.25 10.02 -15.71
N ILE A 195 13.81 9.74 -14.49
CA ILE A 195 14.65 9.13 -13.45
C ILE A 195 15.13 7.74 -13.88
N THR A 196 14.24 6.95 -14.43
CA THR A 196 14.53 5.57 -14.84
C THR A 196 15.16 5.46 -16.23
N LYS A 197 15.23 6.57 -16.97
CA LYS A 197 15.73 6.62 -18.35
C LYS A 197 14.96 5.69 -19.30
N THR A 198 13.66 5.55 -19.08
CA THR A 198 12.83 4.66 -19.87
C THR A 198 12.45 5.26 -21.23
N GLY A 199 12.41 6.55 -21.36
CA GLY A 199 12.26 7.30 -22.62
C GLY A 199 10.89 7.24 -23.30
N SER A 200 9.99 6.33 -22.95
CA SER A 200 8.69 6.19 -23.61
C SER A 200 7.60 5.71 -22.67
N VAL A 201 6.42 6.32 -22.82
CA VAL A 201 5.20 5.91 -22.13
C VAL A 201 4.76 4.47 -22.52
N LYS A 202 5.14 3.99 -23.70
CA LYS A 202 4.73 2.68 -24.23
C LYS A 202 5.64 1.52 -23.81
N LYS A 203 6.81 1.80 -23.25
CA LYS A 203 7.80 0.78 -22.90
C LYS A 203 8.20 0.84 -21.43
N LEU A 204 7.53 0.06 -20.62
CA LEU A 204 7.96 -0.20 -19.26
C LEU A 204 9.02 -1.31 -19.28
N LYS A 205 10.29 -0.95 -19.07
CA LYS A 205 11.38 -1.94 -19.02
C LYS A 205 11.49 -2.50 -17.60
N LYS A 206 11.22 -3.79 -17.49
CA LYS A 206 11.17 -4.51 -16.21
C LYS A 206 12.50 -4.62 -15.46
N SER A 207 13.64 -4.70 -16.12
CA SER A 207 14.74 -5.44 -15.51
C SER A 207 16.05 -4.68 -15.29
N SER A 208 16.23 -3.49 -15.83
CA SER A 208 17.54 -2.81 -15.76
C SER A 208 17.60 -1.65 -14.80
N SER A 209 16.48 -1.22 -14.23
CA SER A 209 16.46 -0.10 -13.33
C SER A 209 16.34 -0.55 -11.88
N GLN A 210 17.24 -0.06 -11.03
CA GLN A 210 17.18 -0.21 -9.58
C GLN A 210 15.88 0.37 -8.98
N TYR A 211 15.17 1.20 -9.74
CA TYR A 211 13.89 1.81 -9.34
C TYR A 211 12.69 0.90 -9.60
N TYR A 212 12.85 -0.12 -10.43
CA TYR A 212 11.75 -1.05 -10.71
C TYR A 212 11.32 -1.77 -9.43
N GLY A 213 10.02 -1.74 -9.15
CA GLY A 213 9.49 -2.29 -7.90
C GLY A 213 9.73 -1.42 -6.67
N ARG A 214 10.33 -0.23 -6.82
CA ARG A 214 10.62 0.69 -5.70
C ARG A 214 10.03 2.08 -5.90
N LEU A 215 10.13 2.65 -7.10
CA LEU A 215 9.68 4.00 -7.39
C LEU A 215 8.26 3.97 -7.94
N GLY A 216 7.33 4.53 -7.19
CA GLY A 216 5.94 4.72 -7.55
C GLY A 216 5.62 6.17 -7.87
N LEU A 217 4.33 6.49 -7.75
CA LEU A 217 3.78 7.79 -8.08
C LEU A 217 2.92 8.32 -6.93
N PHE A 218 2.79 9.64 -6.85
CA PHE A 218 1.70 10.27 -6.12
C PHE A 218 1.13 11.41 -6.99
N ASN A 219 -0.19 11.56 -6.97
CA ASN A 219 -0.90 12.46 -7.87
C ASN A 219 -1.82 13.39 -7.08
N ASP A 220 -1.32 14.58 -6.74
CA ASP A 220 -2.08 15.56 -5.98
C ASP A 220 -2.95 16.49 -6.87
N GLY A 221 -3.07 16.16 -8.13
CA GLY A 221 -4.01 16.77 -9.09
C GLY A 221 -4.97 15.75 -9.68
N MET A 222 -5.19 14.64 -9.02
CA MET A 222 -5.93 13.50 -9.55
C MET A 222 -7.34 13.88 -9.98
N LEU A 223 -7.66 13.52 -11.24
CA LEU A 223 -8.98 13.73 -11.83
C LEU A 223 -9.44 15.21 -11.90
N GLY A 224 -8.50 16.15 -11.73
CA GLY A 224 -8.83 17.58 -11.68
C GLY A 224 -9.23 18.19 -13.03
N ASN A 225 -8.76 17.60 -14.11
CA ASN A 225 -9.11 17.90 -15.49
C ASN A 225 -8.53 16.84 -16.41
N LYS A 226 -8.52 17.04 -17.71
CA LYS A 226 -7.95 16.11 -18.70
C LYS A 226 -6.49 15.75 -18.41
N GLY A 227 -5.71 16.67 -17.89
CA GLY A 227 -4.28 16.48 -17.59
C GLY A 227 -3.99 16.14 -16.14
N ASP A 228 -5.00 15.78 -15.35
CA ASP A 228 -4.89 15.62 -13.90
C ASP A 228 -4.22 16.83 -13.27
N TYR A 229 -4.70 18.01 -13.61
CA TYR A 229 -4.29 19.30 -13.06
C TYR A 229 -2.77 19.53 -13.09
N GLY A 230 -2.14 19.21 -14.23
CA GLY A 230 -0.70 19.37 -14.46
C GLY A 230 0.13 18.11 -14.24
N THR A 231 -0.47 17.02 -13.80
CA THR A 231 0.24 15.76 -13.55
C THR A 231 0.89 15.18 -14.81
N TYR A 232 0.23 15.30 -15.96
CA TYR A 232 0.72 14.76 -17.22
C TYR A 232 1.54 15.74 -18.03
N GLY A 233 1.50 17.03 -17.71
CA GLY A 233 2.31 18.07 -18.29
C GLY A 233 2.01 19.41 -17.61
N SER A 234 3.05 20.13 -17.24
CA SER A 234 2.94 21.43 -16.58
C SER A 234 3.95 22.38 -17.17
N LYS A 235 3.76 23.69 -16.92
CA LYS A 235 4.73 24.71 -17.35
C LYS A 235 6.11 24.45 -16.71
N SER A 236 6.15 24.09 -15.44
CA SER A 236 7.41 23.79 -14.75
C SER A 236 8.15 22.61 -15.38
N ALA A 237 7.42 21.53 -15.71
CA ALA A 237 8.02 20.38 -16.38
C ALA A 237 8.48 20.70 -17.79
N TYR A 238 7.74 21.53 -18.51
CA TYR A 238 8.14 22.02 -19.84
C TYR A 238 9.42 22.84 -19.77
N ASP A 239 9.48 23.82 -18.86
CA ASP A 239 10.65 24.68 -18.67
C ASP A 239 11.87 23.87 -18.22
N ALA A 240 11.68 22.79 -17.48
CA ALA A 240 12.72 21.86 -17.06
C ALA A 240 13.17 20.87 -18.14
N GLY A 241 12.55 20.88 -19.31
CA GLY A 241 12.87 19.99 -20.43
C GLY A 241 12.39 18.54 -20.23
N ILE A 242 11.51 18.29 -19.26
CA ILE A 242 10.91 16.96 -19.03
C ILE A 242 9.54 16.82 -19.67
N TYR A 243 8.97 17.93 -20.11
CA TYR A 243 7.68 17.93 -20.80
C TYR A 243 7.84 17.37 -22.21
N SER A 244 6.90 16.52 -22.59
CA SER A 244 6.63 16.13 -23.96
C SER A 244 5.12 16.17 -24.19
N ALA A 245 4.71 16.15 -25.46
CA ALA A 245 3.30 15.99 -25.77
C ALA A 245 2.78 14.72 -25.08
N TRP A 246 1.63 14.81 -24.44
CA TRP A 246 1.05 13.71 -23.69
C TRP A 246 -0.37 13.40 -24.19
N CYS A 247 -0.80 12.16 -23.98
CA CYS A 247 -2.13 11.68 -24.23
C CYS A 247 -2.65 11.01 -22.98
N ARG A 248 -3.81 11.45 -22.46
CA ARG A 248 -4.39 10.92 -21.22
C ARG A 248 -4.51 9.41 -21.23
N SER A 249 -5.03 8.82 -22.30
CA SER A 249 -5.22 7.37 -22.38
C SER A 249 -3.89 6.61 -22.30
N GLU A 250 -2.82 7.11 -22.92
CA GLU A 250 -1.49 6.51 -22.83
C GLU A 250 -0.89 6.63 -21.43
N GLU A 251 -1.07 7.79 -20.78
CA GLU A 251 -0.60 8.01 -19.40
C GLU A 251 -1.32 7.10 -18.40
N LEU A 252 -2.63 6.88 -18.60
CA LEU A 252 -3.39 5.94 -17.78
C LEU A 252 -2.95 4.50 -18.00
N GLN A 253 -2.70 4.10 -19.25
CA GLN A 253 -2.19 2.76 -19.56
C GLN A 253 -0.78 2.53 -19.01
N PHE A 254 0.07 3.55 -19.04
CA PHE A 254 1.39 3.50 -18.40
C PHE A 254 1.28 3.25 -16.91
N GLN A 255 0.37 3.94 -16.23
CA GLN A 255 0.12 3.75 -14.79
C GLN A 255 -0.49 2.38 -14.50
N ASP A 256 -1.35 1.87 -15.34
CA ASP A 256 -1.87 0.50 -15.20
C ASP A 256 -0.75 -0.54 -15.20
N ALA A 257 0.19 -0.41 -16.13
CA ALA A 257 1.34 -1.31 -16.20
C ALA A 257 2.31 -1.11 -15.02
N LEU A 258 2.65 0.14 -14.70
CA LEU A 258 3.61 0.48 -13.65
C LEU A 258 3.11 0.08 -12.26
N CYS A 259 1.85 0.40 -11.97
CA CYS A 259 1.32 0.28 -10.62
C CYS A 259 0.82 -1.12 -10.27
N ARG A 260 1.15 -2.11 -11.09
CA ARG A 260 1.11 -3.53 -10.70
C ARG A 260 2.23 -3.89 -9.72
N THR A 261 3.29 -3.08 -9.65
CA THR A 261 4.46 -3.34 -8.80
C THR A 261 4.80 -2.23 -7.82
N VAL A 262 4.28 -1.02 -8.01
CA VAL A 262 4.54 0.14 -7.15
C VAL A 262 3.27 0.95 -6.89
N PRO A 263 3.14 1.55 -5.68
CA PRO A 263 1.93 2.26 -5.29
C PRO A 263 1.71 3.58 -6.03
N ASN A 264 0.43 3.95 -6.11
CA ASN A 264 -0.05 5.24 -6.58
C ASN A 264 -1.16 5.73 -5.65
N GLY A 265 -1.29 7.03 -5.51
CA GLY A 265 -2.32 7.65 -4.70
C GLY A 265 -2.18 9.16 -4.76
N GLY A 266 -2.75 9.88 -3.81
CA GLY A 266 -2.64 11.32 -3.75
C GLY A 266 -3.91 12.00 -3.28
N GLU A 267 -4.35 13.00 -4.01
CA GLU A 267 -5.60 13.72 -3.71
C GLU A 267 -6.32 14.16 -4.97
N VAL A 268 -7.64 14.11 -4.91
CA VAL A 268 -8.51 14.61 -5.97
C VAL A 268 -8.70 16.12 -5.85
N ILE A 269 -9.02 16.77 -6.95
CA ILE A 269 -9.12 18.23 -6.99
C ILE A 269 -10.17 18.68 -8.02
N VAL A 270 -10.87 19.75 -7.73
CA VAL A 270 -11.79 20.47 -8.63
C VAL A 270 -12.91 19.58 -9.18
N ASP A 271 -14.13 19.83 -8.73
CA ASP A 271 -15.31 19.14 -9.25
C ASP A 271 -15.46 19.38 -10.76
N ASN A 272 -15.42 18.30 -11.54
CA ASN A 272 -15.54 18.31 -13.00
C ASN A 272 -15.95 16.93 -13.50
N GLU A 273 -16.16 16.78 -14.82
CA GLU A 273 -16.60 15.52 -15.42
C GLU A 273 -15.65 14.34 -15.17
N TYR A 274 -14.33 14.57 -15.08
CA TYR A 274 -13.35 13.50 -14.88
C TYR A 274 -13.46 12.83 -13.51
N ASN A 275 -14.02 13.51 -12.53
CA ASN A 275 -14.26 12.94 -11.22
C ASN A 275 -15.74 12.66 -10.93
N ASP A 276 -16.63 12.69 -11.92
CA ASP A 276 -17.93 12.07 -11.81
C ASP A 276 -17.75 10.59 -11.44
N PHE A 277 -18.62 10.06 -10.60
CA PHE A 277 -18.37 8.77 -9.91
C PHE A 277 -17.98 7.65 -10.88
N ASP A 278 -18.71 7.44 -11.97
CA ASP A 278 -18.42 6.36 -12.91
C ASP A 278 -17.08 6.56 -13.64
N ASN A 279 -16.78 7.80 -14.04
CA ASN A 279 -15.49 8.16 -14.63
C ASN A 279 -14.35 7.97 -13.63
N ALA A 280 -14.57 8.39 -12.40
CA ALA A 280 -13.60 8.23 -11.32
C ALA A 280 -13.29 6.75 -11.07
N LEU A 281 -14.30 5.90 -10.97
CA LEU A 281 -14.08 4.46 -10.76
C LEU A 281 -13.21 3.86 -11.86
N THR A 282 -13.50 4.18 -13.12
CA THR A 282 -12.73 3.68 -14.27
C THR A 282 -11.26 4.06 -14.14
N ASP A 283 -10.96 5.31 -13.84
CA ASP A 283 -9.59 5.82 -13.79
C ASP A 283 -8.86 5.40 -12.50
N LEU A 284 -9.54 5.37 -11.35
CA LEU A 284 -8.97 4.88 -10.10
C LEU A 284 -8.54 3.41 -10.20
N LYS A 285 -9.34 2.59 -10.88
CA LYS A 285 -9.00 1.19 -11.16
C LYS A 285 -7.77 1.08 -12.07
N THR A 286 -7.75 1.85 -13.13
CA THR A 286 -6.66 1.82 -14.12
C THR A 286 -5.34 2.31 -13.52
N MET A 287 -5.39 3.33 -12.67
CA MET A 287 -4.21 3.87 -11.97
C MET A 287 -3.82 3.04 -10.74
N HIS A 288 -4.59 2.03 -10.38
CA HIS A 288 -4.37 1.22 -9.17
C HIS A 288 -4.25 2.10 -7.91
N VAL A 289 -5.19 3.04 -7.74
CA VAL A 289 -5.12 3.99 -6.63
C VAL A 289 -5.24 3.28 -5.29
N THR A 290 -4.28 3.53 -4.42
CA THR A 290 -4.14 2.87 -3.12
C THR A 290 -4.57 3.77 -1.97
N TYR A 291 -4.40 5.09 -2.09
CA TYR A 291 -4.70 6.03 -1.02
C TYR A 291 -5.13 7.39 -1.58
N LEU A 292 -6.01 8.08 -0.84
CA LEU A 292 -6.49 9.44 -1.13
C LEU A 292 -6.63 10.25 0.15
N ASN A 293 -6.38 11.56 0.04
CA ASN A 293 -6.58 12.51 1.13
C ASN A 293 -8.08 12.63 1.47
N ARG A 294 -8.44 12.38 2.74
CA ARG A 294 -9.85 12.43 3.19
C ARG A 294 -10.38 13.88 3.29
N ASP A 295 -9.50 14.85 3.45
CA ASP A 295 -9.89 16.26 3.60
C ASP A 295 -9.92 17.05 2.28
N TYR A 296 -9.55 16.44 1.14
CA TYR A 296 -9.37 17.18 -0.10
C TYR A 296 -9.67 16.33 -1.35
N ASP A 297 -10.40 16.83 -2.32
CA ASP A 297 -11.20 18.06 -2.40
C ASP A 297 -12.61 17.78 -1.86
N ALA A 298 -13.11 18.62 -0.97
CA ALA A 298 -14.40 18.40 -0.31
C ALA A 298 -15.57 18.31 -1.31
N ASN A 299 -15.54 19.10 -2.37
CA ASN A 299 -16.61 19.09 -3.38
C ASN A 299 -16.65 17.77 -4.16
N VAL A 300 -15.48 17.22 -4.48
CA VAL A 300 -15.38 15.93 -5.17
C VAL A 300 -15.82 14.79 -4.24
N LEU A 301 -15.29 14.76 -3.01
CA LEU A 301 -15.65 13.73 -2.05
C LEU A 301 -17.14 13.76 -1.69
N ASN A 302 -17.72 14.95 -1.54
CA ASN A 302 -19.16 15.10 -1.30
C ASN A 302 -20.01 14.65 -2.48
N LYS A 303 -19.57 14.90 -3.71
CA LYS A 303 -20.22 14.38 -4.92
C LYS A 303 -20.30 12.85 -4.89
N TRP A 304 -19.20 12.17 -4.53
CA TRP A 304 -19.19 10.71 -4.39
C TRP A 304 -20.08 10.24 -3.24
N ALA A 305 -20.06 10.94 -2.11
CA ALA A 305 -20.91 10.62 -0.95
C ALA A 305 -22.41 10.71 -1.28
N ASN A 306 -22.78 11.57 -2.24
CA ASN A 306 -24.18 11.76 -2.67
C ASN A 306 -24.57 10.86 -3.85
N THR A 307 -23.70 9.97 -4.29
CA THR A 307 -23.95 8.99 -5.35
C THR A 307 -24.21 7.63 -4.71
N LYS A 308 -25.23 6.91 -5.20
CA LYS A 308 -25.49 5.54 -4.76
C LYS A 308 -24.99 4.54 -5.78
N VAL A 309 -24.33 3.51 -5.30
CA VAL A 309 -23.78 2.42 -6.13
C VAL A 309 -24.91 1.45 -6.50
N ALA A 310 -24.94 1.06 -7.77
CA ALA A 310 -25.91 0.11 -8.31
C ALA A 310 -25.15 -1.07 -8.95
N THR A 311 -24.59 -1.93 -8.12
CA THR A 311 -23.74 -3.05 -8.56
C THR A 311 -24.47 -4.40 -8.55
N GLY A 312 -25.65 -4.48 -7.90
CA GLY A 312 -26.42 -5.71 -7.81
C GLY A 312 -25.78 -6.79 -6.93
N ASP A 313 -24.81 -6.41 -6.09
CA ASP A 313 -24.10 -7.31 -5.15
C ASP A 313 -24.18 -6.75 -3.72
N CYS A 314 -23.26 -7.20 -2.84
CA CYS A 314 -23.26 -6.77 -1.44
C CYS A 314 -22.99 -5.27 -1.24
N TYR A 315 -22.53 -4.58 -2.26
CA TYR A 315 -22.27 -3.12 -2.23
C TYR A 315 -23.45 -2.31 -2.74
N ASP A 316 -24.49 -2.94 -3.24
CA ASP A 316 -25.64 -2.26 -3.86
C ASP A 316 -26.30 -1.31 -2.87
N GLY A 317 -26.53 -0.06 -3.30
CA GLY A 317 -27.13 0.99 -2.46
C GLY A 317 -26.14 1.72 -1.53
N MET A 318 -24.88 1.30 -1.48
CA MET A 318 -23.83 2.02 -0.74
C MET A 318 -23.55 3.37 -1.39
N ASP A 319 -23.19 4.38 -0.57
CA ASP A 319 -22.73 5.64 -1.15
C ASP A 319 -21.37 5.46 -1.84
N GLY A 320 -21.12 6.28 -2.86
CA GLY A 320 -19.93 6.13 -3.70
C GLY A 320 -18.63 6.39 -2.96
N LEU A 321 -18.63 7.30 -1.99
CA LEU A 321 -17.43 7.58 -1.18
C LEU A 321 -17.04 6.35 -0.35
N SER A 322 -18.00 5.71 0.30
CA SER A 322 -17.78 4.47 1.05
C SER A 322 -17.32 3.33 0.13
N TYR A 323 -17.90 3.24 -1.06
CA TYR A 323 -17.48 2.25 -2.06
C TYR A 323 -16.02 2.44 -2.46
N ILE A 324 -15.61 3.67 -2.75
CA ILE A 324 -14.21 4.00 -3.07
C ILE A 324 -13.31 3.70 -1.88
N GLU A 325 -13.73 4.05 -0.65
CA GLU A 325 -12.97 3.72 0.56
C GLU A 325 -12.74 2.21 0.67
N ARG A 326 -13.76 1.37 0.47
CA ARG A 326 -13.64 -0.09 0.52
C ARG A 326 -12.61 -0.61 -0.48
N HIS A 327 -12.56 0.00 -1.67
CA HIS A 327 -11.83 -0.56 -2.81
C HIS A 327 -10.46 0.09 -3.09
N MET A 328 -10.14 1.25 -2.50
CA MET A 328 -8.78 1.81 -2.64
C MET A 328 -7.74 0.82 -2.11
N GLY A 329 -6.67 0.64 -2.88
CA GLY A 329 -5.69 -0.36 -2.56
C GLY A 329 -6.20 -1.78 -2.78
N TYR A 330 -5.76 -2.70 -1.96
CA TYR A 330 -6.18 -4.09 -2.04
C TYR A 330 -7.44 -4.34 -1.20
N ARG A 331 -8.23 -5.30 -1.66
CA ARG A 331 -9.38 -5.84 -0.92
C ARG A 331 -9.48 -7.32 -1.25
N LEU A 332 -8.90 -8.13 -0.38
CA LEU A 332 -8.73 -9.56 -0.59
C LEU A 332 -9.89 -10.33 0.04
N LEU A 333 -10.30 -11.40 -0.62
CA LEU A 333 -11.29 -12.32 -0.06
C LEU A 333 -11.00 -13.75 -0.48
N ILE A 334 -11.47 -14.68 0.34
CA ILE A 334 -11.49 -16.10 0.01
C ILE A 334 -12.75 -16.36 -0.83
N LYS A 335 -12.55 -17.00 -1.98
CA LYS A 335 -13.66 -17.46 -2.84
C LYS A 335 -14.04 -18.89 -2.56
N LYS A 336 -13.05 -19.74 -2.26
CA LYS A 336 -13.28 -21.17 -2.09
C LYS A 336 -12.14 -21.81 -1.30
N VAL A 337 -12.50 -22.76 -0.46
CA VAL A 337 -11.56 -23.64 0.22
C VAL A 337 -11.89 -25.08 -0.19
N LYS A 338 -10.85 -25.85 -0.51
CA LYS A 338 -10.93 -27.29 -0.72
C LYS A 338 -9.97 -27.99 0.22
N MET A 339 -10.43 -29.05 0.85
CA MET A 339 -9.62 -29.93 1.67
C MET A 339 -9.84 -31.36 1.21
N LYS A 340 -8.78 -32.02 0.76
CA LYS A 340 -8.87 -33.39 0.21
C LYS A 340 -7.71 -34.22 0.70
N GLN A 341 -8.02 -35.40 1.16
CA GLN A 341 -7.01 -36.38 1.52
C GLN A 341 -6.31 -36.91 0.27
N ASP A 342 -4.97 -36.96 0.32
CA ASP A 342 -4.19 -37.81 -0.57
C ASP A 342 -3.98 -39.14 0.19
N PHE A 343 -4.80 -40.12 -0.15
CA PHE A 343 -4.85 -41.37 0.57
C PHE A 343 -3.51 -42.12 0.57
N TRP A 344 -2.80 -42.09 -0.57
CA TRP A 344 -1.56 -42.84 -0.72
C TRP A 344 -0.37 -42.22 0.03
N LYS A 345 -0.42 -40.93 0.29
CA LYS A 345 0.66 -40.19 0.96
C LYS A 345 0.38 -39.86 2.43
N ASP A 346 -0.80 -40.25 2.94
CA ASP A 346 -1.27 -39.86 4.27
C ASP A 346 -1.14 -38.35 4.51
N THR A 347 -1.59 -37.56 3.55
CA THR A 347 -1.57 -36.11 3.63
C THR A 347 -2.96 -35.53 3.36
N LEU A 348 -3.18 -34.36 3.91
CA LEU A 348 -4.32 -33.52 3.58
C LEU A 348 -3.86 -32.42 2.64
N GLN A 349 -4.47 -32.33 1.47
CA GLN A 349 -4.25 -31.25 0.53
C GLN A 349 -5.27 -30.15 0.79
N VAL A 350 -4.79 -28.96 1.10
CA VAL A 350 -5.64 -27.79 1.30
C VAL A 350 -5.35 -26.76 0.24
N SER A 351 -6.40 -26.24 -0.39
CA SER A 351 -6.30 -25.12 -1.33
C SER A 351 -7.26 -24.02 -0.93
N VAL A 352 -6.74 -22.78 -0.94
CA VAL A 352 -7.50 -21.57 -0.64
C VAL A 352 -7.43 -20.69 -1.88
N THR A 353 -8.55 -20.52 -2.56
CA THR A 353 -8.67 -19.68 -3.75
C THR A 353 -9.06 -18.27 -3.33
N MET A 354 -8.24 -17.29 -3.69
CA MET A 354 -8.39 -15.89 -3.32
C MET A 354 -8.61 -15.00 -4.53
N GLN A 355 -9.23 -13.87 -4.28
CA GLN A 355 -9.49 -12.81 -5.27
C GLN A 355 -9.18 -11.46 -4.63
N ASN A 356 -8.75 -10.50 -5.46
CA ASN A 356 -8.56 -9.11 -5.05
C ASN A 356 -9.55 -8.23 -5.80
N VAL A 357 -10.55 -7.72 -5.11
CA VAL A 357 -11.58 -6.84 -5.69
C VAL A 357 -11.27 -5.36 -5.50
N GLY A 358 -10.14 -5.03 -4.88
CA GLY A 358 -9.66 -3.66 -4.73
C GLY A 358 -9.09 -3.09 -6.04
N PHE A 359 -8.67 -1.84 -5.99
CA PHE A 359 -8.10 -1.15 -7.16
C PHE A 359 -6.64 -1.54 -7.42
N ALA A 360 -5.93 -2.05 -6.42
CA ALA A 360 -4.49 -2.26 -6.47
C ALA A 360 -4.08 -3.60 -5.86
N PRO A 361 -2.88 -4.09 -6.20
CA PRO A 361 -2.32 -5.26 -5.52
C PRO A 361 -1.94 -4.92 -4.08
N ILE A 362 -1.74 -5.97 -3.29
CA ILE A 362 -1.03 -5.83 -2.01
C ILE A 362 0.46 -5.78 -2.32
N TYR A 363 1.08 -4.62 -2.11
CA TYR A 363 2.46 -4.37 -2.55
C TYR A 363 3.50 -4.93 -1.59
N LYS A 364 3.27 -4.78 -0.28
CA LYS A 364 4.19 -5.31 0.71
C LYS A 364 4.10 -6.84 0.75
N PRO A 365 5.20 -7.54 0.95
CA PRO A 365 5.16 -9.00 1.06
C PRO A 365 4.28 -9.41 2.24
N CYS A 366 3.51 -10.46 2.05
CA CYS A 366 2.65 -11.01 3.08
C CYS A 366 2.82 -12.53 3.18
N GLU A 367 2.51 -13.06 4.34
CA GLU A 367 2.59 -14.48 4.64
C GLU A 367 1.20 -15.04 4.93
N ALA A 368 0.83 -16.11 4.22
CA ALA A 368 -0.41 -16.83 4.43
C ALA A 368 -0.14 -18.13 5.17
N ASN A 369 -0.88 -18.39 6.25
CA ASN A 369 -0.72 -19.57 7.07
C ASN A 369 -2.05 -20.28 7.29
N LEU A 370 -1.97 -21.61 7.42
CA LEU A 370 -3.04 -22.44 7.98
C LEU A 370 -2.63 -22.90 9.36
N THR A 371 -3.55 -22.85 10.30
CA THR A 371 -3.33 -23.35 11.64
C THR A 371 -4.46 -24.31 12.02
N PHE A 372 -4.10 -25.50 12.43
CA PHE A 372 -5.04 -26.53 12.87
C PHE A 372 -5.01 -26.59 14.40
N TYR A 373 -6.17 -26.44 15.02
CA TYR A 373 -6.32 -26.53 16.47
C TYR A 373 -7.11 -27.77 16.82
N GLY A 374 -6.46 -28.70 17.53
CA GLY A 374 -7.10 -29.89 18.08
C GLY A 374 -7.92 -29.59 19.34
N GLU A 375 -8.74 -30.55 19.77
CA GLU A 375 -9.61 -30.43 20.96
C GLU A 375 -8.82 -30.22 22.25
N ASP A 376 -7.60 -30.75 22.33
CA ASP A 376 -6.70 -30.62 23.49
C ASP A 376 -5.85 -29.33 23.46
N GLY A 377 -6.13 -28.43 22.55
CA GLY A 377 -5.37 -27.19 22.40
C GLY A 377 -4.04 -27.33 21.65
N GLN A 378 -3.71 -28.51 21.14
CA GLN A 378 -2.55 -28.69 20.27
C GLN A 378 -2.79 -27.97 18.96
N LYS A 379 -1.72 -27.36 18.43
CA LYS A 379 -1.81 -26.66 17.16
C LYS A 379 -0.68 -27.06 16.21
N TYR A 380 -1.03 -27.09 14.94
CA TYR A 380 -0.07 -27.25 13.85
C TYR A 380 -0.23 -26.11 12.85
N LYS A 381 0.84 -25.39 12.59
CA LYS A 381 0.86 -24.23 11.67
C LYS A 381 1.70 -24.55 10.45
N VAL A 382 1.18 -24.25 9.28
CA VAL A 382 1.89 -24.44 8.02
C VAL A 382 1.72 -23.19 7.13
N LYS A 383 2.79 -22.84 6.44
CA LYS A 383 2.78 -21.74 5.47
C LYS A 383 2.24 -22.22 4.14
N LEU A 384 1.35 -21.43 3.53
CA LEU A 384 0.88 -21.63 2.17
C LEU A 384 1.96 -21.17 1.18
N LYS A 385 2.13 -21.92 0.07
CA LYS A 385 3.31 -21.79 -0.79
C LYS A 385 3.30 -20.58 -1.72
N GLN A 386 2.18 -20.27 -2.32
CA GLN A 386 2.09 -19.24 -3.36
C GLN A 386 1.96 -17.84 -2.75
N THR A 387 2.23 -16.82 -3.55
CA THR A 387 2.08 -15.43 -3.14
C THR A 387 0.85 -14.77 -3.78
N LEU A 388 0.40 -13.67 -3.21
CA LEU A 388 -0.73 -12.90 -3.72
C LEU A 388 -0.34 -11.80 -4.71
N SER A 389 0.93 -11.69 -5.05
CA SER A 389 1.49 -10.61 -5.88
C SER A 389 0.90 -10.54 -7.30
N LYS A 390 0.33 -11.64 -7.79
CA LYS A 390 -0.29 -11.69 -9.13
C LYS A 390 -1.71 -11.13 -9.17
N LEU A 391 -2.32 -10.87 -8.01
CA LEU A 391 -3.67 -10.32 -7.91
C LEU A 391 -3.59 -8.80 -7.93
N SER A 392 -3.59 -8.22 -9.12
CA SER A 392 -3.39 -6.77 -9.31
C SER A 392 -4.60 -5.91 -8.98
N GLY A 393 -5.79 -6.50 -8.87
CA GLY A 393 -7.02 -5.70 -8.69
C GLY A 393 -7.31 -4.82 -9.90
N GLY A 394 -8.04 -3.74 -9.71
CA GLY A 394 -8.39 -2.79 -10.77
C GLY A 394 -9.26 -3.44 -11.84
N ASN A 395 -8.77 -3.47 -13.07
CA ASN A 395 -9.49 -4.11 -14.18
C ASN A 395 -9.35 -5.64 -14.20
N ASP A 396 -8.48 -6.21 -13.36
CA ASP A 396 -8.19 -7.64 -13.28
C ASP A 396 -8.89 -8.33 -12.08
N VAL A 397 -9.97 -7.75 -11.57
CA VAL A 397 -10.67 -8.27 -10.39
C VAL A 397 -11.23 -9.68 -10.56
N ALA A 398 -11.45 -10.14 -11.80
CA ALA A 398 -11.91 -11.49 -12.08
C ALA A 398 -10.83 -12.55 -11.85
N LYS A 399 -9.56 -12.17 -11.80
CA LYS A 399 -8.44 -13.07 -11.62
C LYS A 399 -8.45 -13.67 -10.21
N LYS A 400 -8.10 -14.96 -10.13
CA LYS A 400 -8.01 -15.69 -8.86
C LYS A 400 -6.62 -16.30 -8.71
N GLN A 401 -6.20 -16.48 -7.47
CA GLN A 401 -4.96 -17.16 -7.12
C GLN A 401 -5.28 -18.24 -6.09
N THR A 402 -4.81 -19.45 -6.34
CA THR A 402 -4.96 -20.54 -5.39
C THR A 402 -3.69 -20.76 -4.61
N LEU A 403 -3.81 -20.66 -3.29
CA LEU A 403 -2.75 -20.96 -2.33
C LEU A 403 -2.91 -22.40 -1.87
N THR A 404 -1.82 -23.15 -1.82
CA THR A 404 -1.87 -24.58 -1.48
C THR A 404 -0.96 -24.94 -0.32
N ALA A 405 -1.34 -25.94 0.43
CA ALA A 405 -0.50 -26.57 1.43
C ALA A 405 -0.77 -28.08 1.47
N THR A 406 0.30 -28.83 1.74
CA THR A 406 0.25 -30.27 1.98
C THR A 406 0.52 -30.51 3.45
N ILE A 407 -0.43 -31.10 4.16
CA ILE A 407 -0.35 -31.31 5.60
C ILE A 407 -0.18 -32.81 5.87
N PRO A 408 0.98 -33.23 6.42
CA PRO A 408 1.13 -34.62 6.88
C PRO A 408 0.13 -34.92 7.99
N LEU A 409 -0.62 -36.01 7.87
CA LEU A 409 -1.65 -36.36 8.84
C LEU A 409 -1.10 -36.72 10.23
N ASP A 410 0.16 -37.11 10.30
CA ASP A 410 0.84 -37.37 11.57
C ASP A 410 1.09 -36.10 12.38
N LYS A 411 1.00 -34.93 11.74
CA LYS A 411 1.15 -33.61 12.39
C LYS A 411 -0.16 -33.06 12.94
N ILE A 412 -1.29 -33.62 12.52
CA ILE A 412 -2.61 -33.24 13.02
C ILE A 412 -3.02 -34.26 14.08
N GLU A 413 -3.53 -33.77 15.19
CA GLU A 413 -4.06 -34.61 16.25
C GLU A 413 -5.18 -35.50 15.75
N GLY A 414 -5.25 -36.74 16.24
CA GLY A 414 -6.38 -37.63 16.04
C GLY A 414 -7.64 -37.03 16.66
N GLY A 415 -8.77 -37.19 16.00
CA GLY A 415 -10.03 -36.57 16.37
C GLY A 415 -10.32 -35.30 15.56
N SER A 416 -11.08 -34.38 16.12
CA SER A 416 -11.52 -33.17 15.44
C SER A 416 -10.52 -32.03 15.61
N SER A 417 -10.23 -31.35 14.51
CA SER A 417 -9.44 -30.11 14.48
C SER A 417 -10.17 -29.05 13.70
N THR A 418 -10.03 -27.81 14.13
CA THR A 418 -10.54 -26.64 13.41
C THR A 418 -9.40 -25.96 12.67
N ALA A 419 -9.57 -25.71 11.38
CA ALA A 419 -8.59 -25.06 10.55
C ALA A 419 -8.89 -23.56 10.41
N TYR A 420 -7.85 -22.74 10.57
CA TYR A 420 -7.89 -21.27 10.43
C TYR A 420 -6.90 -20.81 9.39
N PHE A 421 -7.33 -19.82 8.59
CA PHE A 421 -6.46 -19.09 7.65
C PHE A 421 -6.10 -17.73 8.24
N SER A 422 -4.84 -17.36 8.14
CA SER A 422 -4.38 -16.03 8.51
C SER A 422 -3.44 -15.47 7.45
N LEU A 423 -3.54 -14.15 7.24
CA LEU A 423 -2.70 -13.40 6.32
C LEU A 423 -2.07 -12.26 7.10
N THR A 424 -0.75 -12.12 7.01
CA THR A 424 0.02 -11.13 7.78
C THR A 424 0.93 -10.37 6.85
N ASP A 425 0.98 -9.04 7.00
CA ASP A 425 1.99 -8.20 6.36
C ASP A 425 3.35 -8.53 6.97
N SER A 426 4.29 -9.00 6.15
CA SER A 426 5.60 -9.47 6.64
C SER A 426 6.51 -8.34 7.10
N ILE A 427 6.23 -7.10 6.70
CA ILE A 427 7.05 -5.94 7.05
C ILE A 427 6.56 -5.31 8.35
N SER A 428 5.27 -5.02 8.46
CA SER A 428 4.69 -4.41 9.65
C SER A 428 4.33 -5.42 10.74
N GLY A 429 4.14 -6.69 10.38
CA GLY A 429 3.64 -7.72 11.30
C GLY A 429 2.12 -7.62 11.54
N LEU A 430 1.43 -6.71 10.86
CA LEU A 430 0.00 -6.49 11.07
C LEU A 430 -0.84 -7.54 10.33
N PRO A 431 -1.95 -7.98 10.91
CA PRO A 431 -2.87 -8.88 10.23
C PRO A 431 -3.54 -8.18 9.04
N ILE A 432 -3.78 -8.95 7.98
CA ILE A 432 -4.56 -8.51 6.82
C ILE A 432 -5.95 -9.12 6.94
N LEU A 433 -6.96 -8.27 6.98
CA LEU A 433 -8.34 -8.65 7.10
C LEU A 433 -8.96 -8.86 5.72
N LEU A 434 -9.90 -9.83 5.64
CA LEU A 434 -10.52 -10.26 4.40
C LEU A 434 -11.95 -9.74 4.26
N ALA A 435 -12.36 -9.46 3.02
CA ALA A 435 -13.70 -8.99 2.69
C ALA A 435 -14.71 -10.16 2.59
N ASN A 436 -14.75 -10.97 3.61
CA ASN A 436 -15.68 -12.10 3.75
C ASN A 436 -16.67 -11.85 4.89
N GLU A 437 -17.81 -12.52 4.84
CA GLU A 437 -18.79 -12.46 5.93
C GLU A 437 -18.29 -13.12 7.21
N GLN A 438 -17.35 -14.05 7.11
CA GLN A 438 -16.72 -14.69 8.25
C GLN A 438 -15.96 -13.66 9.09
N THR A 439 -16.06 -13.79 10.40
CA THR A 439 -15.41 -12.89 11.34
C THR A 439 -13.97 -13.30 11.58
N TYR A 440 -13.05 -12.32 11.60
CA TYR A 440 -11.69 -12.55 12.04
C TYR A 440 -11.65 -12.76 13.56
N GLU A 441 -11.04 -13.87 13.96
CA GLU A 441 -10.78 -14.20 15.35
C GLU A 441 -9.27 -14.09 15.65
N ASP A 442 -8.86 -14.21 16.92
CA ASP A 442 -7.44 -14.21 17.29
C ASP A 442 -6.63 -15.26 16.52
N LYS A 443 -7.29 -16.37 16.16
CA LYS A 443 -6.69 -17.50 15.42
C LYS A 443 -6.69 -17.30 13.91
N GLY A 444 -7.38 -16.28 13.39
CA GLY A 444 -7.61 -16.03 11.97
C GLY A 444 -9.05 -16.29 11.55
N TYR A 445 -9.24 -16.65 10.28
CA TYR A 445 -10.56 -17.01 9.74
C TYR A 445 -10.75 -18.51 9.74
N GLU A 446 -11.84 -18.98 10.35
CA GLU A 446 -12.18 -20.39 10.31
C GLU A 446 -12.49 -20.81 8.88
N ILE A 447 -11.82 -21.84 8.38
CA ILE A 447 -12.01 -22.34 7.01
C ILE A 447 -12.58 -23.74 6.95
N GLY A 448 -12.67 -24.45 8.07
CA GLY A 448 -13.29 -25.75 8.10
C GLY A 448 -12.91 -26.61 9.28
N GLN A 449 -13.47 -27.81 9.29
CA GLN A 449 -13.25 -28.85 10.29
C GLN A 449 -12.61 -30.07 9.64
N VAL A 450 -11.66 -30.66 10.34
CA VAL A 450 -10.98 -31.87 9.89
C VAL A 450 -11.07 -32.92 11.01
N VAL A 451 -11.58 -34.10 10.68
CA VAL A 451 -11.61 -35.23 11.60
C VAL A 451 -10.66 -36.30 11.07
N VAL A 452 -9.68 -36.68 11.89
CA VAL A 452 -8.69 -37.68 11.57
C VAL A 452 -8.93 -38.89 12.48
N GLU A 453 -9.22 -40.04 11.86
CA GLU A 453 -9.34 -41.32 12.55
C GLU A 453 -7.99 -42.02 12.48
N LYS A 454 -7.32 -42.03 13.61
CA LYS A 454 -6.01 -42.71 13.77
C LYS A 454 -6.16 -44.05 14.46
#